data_80d3d9906fd77e6dce103245ff5c48ca
#
_entry.id   80d3d9906fd77e6dce103245ff5c48ca
#
_cell.length_a   1.000
_cell.length_b   1.000
_cell.length_c   1.000
_cell.angle_alpha   90.00
_cell.angle_beta   90.00
_cell.angle_gamma   90.00
#
_symmetry.space_group_name_H-M   'P 1'
#
loop_
_entity.id
_entity.type
_entity.pdbx_description
1 polymer ?
#
loop_
_entity_poly.entity_id
_entity_poly.type
_entity_poly.pdbx_seq_one_letter_code
_entity_poly.pdbx_strand_id
1 'polypeptide(L)'
;MKKTILPLSLLVGPSKNDPQPLIIYHGRRCPDGFGAALAAWLYYGADGAEFLGLDHGDIESMADLPAIDARAVYILDFSFSADILRGIEERAAKLVMLDHHKSAAEKLTGFACRCGVVHFDMNKSGARLSWEFFHPDQPVPMLLQYIEDRDIWKWEFPESAAFLSALDMEPQDFVR
;
A
#
# COMPACT_ATOMS: atom_id res chain seq x y z
N MET A 1 32.42 2.60 -5.96
CA MET A 1 31.69 1.43 -5.45
C MET A 1 30.19 1.74 -5.54
N LYS A 2 29.43 1.03 -6.40
CA LYS A 2 27.97 1.16 -6.43
C LYS A 2 27.43 0.57 -5.10
N LYS A 3 26.81 1.38 -4.24
CA LYS A 3 26.03 0.88 -3.10
C LYS A 3 24.92 0.01 -3.67
N THR A 4 24.97 -1.29 -3.42
CA THR A 4 23.84 -2.20 -3.69
C THR A 4 22.74 -1.80 -2.71
N ILE A 5 21.75 -1.10 -3.20
CA ILE A 5 20.53 -0.83 -2.41
C ILE A 5 19.77 -2.16 -2.40
N LEU A 6 19.66 -2.78 -1.24
CA LEU A 6 18.86 -3.99 -1.07
C LEU A 6 17.38 -3.66 -1.35
N PRO A 7 16.63 -4.56 -2.00
CA PRO A 7 15.19 -4.42 -2.14
C PRO A 7 14.53 -4.21 -0.78
N LEU A 8 13.51 -3.36 -0.73
CA LEU A 8 12.78 -3.01 0.49
C LEU A 8 12.25 -4.25 1.22
N SER A 9 11.76 -5.23 0.47
CA SER A 9 11.28 -6.53 0.96
C SER A 9 12.33 -7.35 1.72
N LEU A 10 13.63 -7.13 1.44
CA LEU A 10 14.71 -7.79 2.15
C LEU A 10 15.08 -7.10 3.46
N LEU A 11 14.70 -5.83 3.62
CA LEU A 11 14.97 -5.06 4.85
C LEU A 11 13.83 -5.19 5.87
N VAL A 12 12.58 -5.13 5.39
CA VAL A 12 11.35 -5.20 6.22
C VAL A 12 10.26 -5.91 5.42
N GLY A 13 10.53 -7.12 4.91
CA GLY A 13 9.59 -7.88 4.08
C GLY A 13 8.32 -8.30 4.82
N PRO A 14 7.26 -8.67 4.07
CA PRO A 14 6.06 -9.23 4.65
C PRO A 14 6.35 -10.64 5.19
N SER A 15 5.61 -11.07 6.21
CA SER A 15 5.72 -12.41 6.78
C SER A 15 4.35 -13.03 6.99
N LYS A 16 4.22 -14.32 6.71
CA LYS A 16 3.03 -15.09 7.08
C LYS A 16 2.82 -15.17 8.59
N ASN A 17 3.85 -14.88 9.37
CA ASN A 17 3.83 -14.85 10.83
C ASN A 17 3.68 -13.44 11.39
N ASP A 18 3.42 -12.43 10.56
CA ASP A 18 3.11 -11.09 11.05
C ASP A 18 1.90 -11.13 11.99
N PRO A 19 1.97 -10.48 13.15
CA PRO A 19 0.89 -10.54 14.11
C PRO A 19 -0.33 -9.76 13.61
N GLN A 20 -1.44 -10.45 13.38
CA GLN A 20 -2.74 -9.90 13.00
C GLN A 20 -2.63 -8.74 11.97
N PRO A 21 -2.18 -9.00 10.73
CA PRO A 21 -1.92 -7.93 9.78
C PRO A 21 -3.16 -7.07 9.54
N LEU A 22 -3.00 -5.74 9.59
CA LEU A 22 -3.99 -4.75 9.18
C LEU A 22 -3.49 -4.05 7.92
N ILE A 23 -4.24 -4.17 6.85
CA ILE A 23 -3.97 -3.55 5.55
C ILE A 23 -4.87 -2.33 5.41
N ILE A 24 -4.30 -1.15 5.55
CA ILE A 24 -4.97 0.12 5.29
C ILE A 24 -4.62 0.53 3.86
N TYR A 25 -5.61 0.88 3.06
CA TYR A 25 -5.38 1.23 1.66
C TYR A 25 -6.33 2.33 1.20
N HIS A 26 -5.97 3.04 0.13
CA HIS A 26 -6.85 4.01 -0.49
C HIS A 26 -8.09 3.30 -1.06
N GLY A 27 -9.24 3.57 -0.44
CA GLY A 27 -10.50 2.87 -0.71
C GLY A 27 -11.39 3.57 -1.75
N ARG A 28 -12.71 3.35 -1.61
CA ARG A 28 -13.82 4.04 -2.29
C ARG A 28 -13.61 4.31 -3.78
N ARG A 29 -13.33 3.25 -4.55
CA ARG A 29 -13.17 3.28 -6.01
C ARG A 29 -11.84 3.86 -6.51
N CYS A 30 -10.80 3.78 -5.73
CA CYS A 30 -9.44 3.96 -6.23
C CYS A 30 -8.88 2.63 -6.76
N PRO A 31 -8.75 2.43 -8.09
CA PRO A 31 -8.20 1.19 -8.62
C PRO A 31 -6.76 0.93 -8.17
N ASP A 32 -5.97 1.99 -7.95
CA ASP A 32 -4.60 1.84 -7.50
C ASP A 32 -4.54 1.34 -6.04
N GLY A 33 -5.30 1.98 -5.13
CA GLY A 33 -5.41 1.50 -3.76
C GLY A 33 -5.99 0.09 -3.66
N PHE A 34 -7.02 -0.24 -4.47
CA PHE A 34 -7.55 -1.59 -4.54
C PHE A 34 -6.52 -2.60 -5.07
N GLY A 35 -5.78 -2.24 -6.12
CA GLY A 35 -4.68 -3.05 -6.65
C GLY A 35 -3.55 -3.27 -5.64
N ALA A 36 -3.24 -2.24 -4.84
CA ALA A 36 -2.29 -2.34 -3.75
C ALA A 36 -2.76 -3.32 -2.66
N ALA A 37 -4.03 -3.22 -2.26
CA ALA A 37 -4.63 -4.15 -1.31
C ALA A 37 -4.75 -5.57 -1.88
N LEU A 38 -5.03 -5.74 -3.18
CA LEU A 38 -5.05 -7.04 -3.86
C LEU A 38 -3.70 -7.76 -3.75
N ALA A 39 -2.58 -7.05 -3.87
CA ALA A 39 -1.27 -7.65 -3.68
C ALA A 39 -1.10 -8.24 -2.27
N ALA A 40 -1.54 -7.53 -1.24
CA ALA A 40 -1.53 -8.04 0.12
C ALA A 40 -2.51 -9.21 0.32
N TRP A 41 -3.70 -9.13 -0.29
CA TRP A 41 -4.71 -10.19 -0.20
C TRP A 41 -4.22 -11.51 -0.82
N LEU A 42 -3.60 -11.45 -2.00
CA LEU A 42 -3.00 -12.62 -2.63
C LEU A 42 -1.84 -13.20 -1.81
N TYR A 43 -1.15 -12.36 -1.04
CA TYR A 43 -0.11 -12.81 -0.14
C TYR A 43 -0.68 -13.47 1.12
N TYR A 44 -1.56 -12.81 1.86
CA TYR A 44 -2.08 -13.32 3.15
C TYR A 44 -3.22 -14.34 3.01
N GLY A 45 -4.02 -14.26 1.95
CA GLY A 45 -5.26 -15.01 1.77
C GLY A 45 -6.46 -14.29 2.42
N ALA A 46 -7.66 -14.83 2.20
CA ALA A 46 -8.92 -14.20 2.60
C ALA A 46 -9.02 -13.93 4.13
N ASP A 47 -8.51 -14.85 4.94
CA ASP A 47 -8.62 -14.77 6.41
C ASP A 47 -7.29 -14.38 7.08
N GLY A 48 -6.24 -14.11 6.31
CA GLY A 48 -4.90 -13.91 6.83
C GLY A 48 -4.59 -12.47 7.24
N ALA A 49 -5.44 -11.50 6.90
CA ALA A 49 -5.31 -10.09 7.24
C ALA A 49 -6.69 -9.41 7.31
N GLU A 50 -6.75 -8.31 8.05
CA GLU A 50 -7.89 -7.39 8.03
C GLU A 50 -7.63 -6.29 7.00
N PHE A 51 -8.65 -5.92 6.21
CA PHE A 51 -8.57 -4.91 5.16
C PHE A 51 -9.45 -3.72 5.47
N LEU A 52 -8.88 -2.52 5.46
CA LEU A 52 -9.55 -1.26 5.76
C LEU A 52 -9.31 -0.24 4.64
N GLY A 53 -10.29 -0.08 3.77
CA GLY A 53 -10.27 0.97 2.75
C GLY A 53 -10.66 2.31 3.35
N LEU A 54 -9.82 3.32 3.16
CA LEU A 54 -10.01 4.67 3.68
C LEU A 54 -9.93 5.72 2.58
N ASP A 55 -10.64 6.83 2.79
CA ASP A 55 -10.47 8.06 2.04
C ASP A 55 -9.78 9.13 2.89
N HIS A 56 -9.29 10.18 2.22
CA HIS A 56 -8.73 11.33 2.92
C HIS A 56 -9.79 11.99 3.82
N GLY A 57 -9.46 12.12 5.10
CA GLY A 57 -10.34 12.67 6.12
C GLY A 57 -11.10 11.64 6.95
N ASP A 58 -11.08 10.36 6.61
CA ASP A 58 -11.73 9.31 7.42
C ASP A 58 -11.02 9.11 8.77
N ILE A 59 -9.71 9.38 8.82
CA ILE A 59 -8.88 9.31 10.04
C ILE A 59 -8.22 10.67 10.27
N GLU A 60 -8.64 11.38 11.29
CA GLU A 60 -8.07 12.66 11.70
C GLU A 60 -7.18 12.53 12.94
N SER A 61 -7.39 11.46 13.71
CA SER A 61 -6.67 11.20 14.94
C SER A 61 -6.44 9.70 15.18
N MET A 62 -5.58 9.37 16.14
CA MET A 62 -5.36 7.98 16.57
C MET A 62 -6.62 7.30 17.13
N ALA A 63 -7.61 8.07 17.59
CA ALA A 63 -8.86 7.52 18.12
C ALA A 63 -9.79 6.96 17.03
N ASP A 64 -9.59 7.38 15.79
CA ASP A 64 -10.41 6.96 14.64
C ASP A 64 -9.89 5.65 14.03
N LEU A 65 -8.66 5.25 14.38
CA LEU A 65 -8.09 3.97 13.94
C LEU A 65 -8.68 2.79 14.70
N PRO A 66 -8.82 1.62 14.06
CA PRO A 66 -9.14 0.39 14.77
C PRO A 66 -8.03 0.01 15.76
N ALA A 67 -8.24 -1.03 16.56
CA ALA A 67 -7.21 -1.55 17.45
C ALA A 67 -5.98 -1.99 16.64
N ILE A 68 -4.82 -1.40 16.93
CA ILE A 68 -3.54 -1.64 16.24
C ILE A 68 -2.45 -2.20 17.17
N ASP A 69 -2.76 -2.37 18.45
CA ASP A 69 -1.78 -2.76 19.46
C ASP A 69 -1.15 -4.11 19.13
N ALA A 70 0.17 -4.12 19.07
CA ALA A 70 0.99 -5.30 18.72
C ALA A 70 0.69 -5.92 17.34
N ARG A 71 -0.01 -5.24 16.45
CA ARG A 71 -0.31 -5.69 15.09
C ARG A 71 0.78 -5.29 14.09
N ALA A 72 0.85 -5.99 12.96
CA ALA A 72 1.58 -5.52 11.79
C ALA A 72 0.65 -4.61 10.97
N VAL A 73 1.00 -3.34 10.84
CA VAL A 73 0.20 -2.34 10.09
C VAL A 73 0.87 -2.04 8.76
N TYR A 74 0.14 -2.24 7.68
CA TYR A 74 0.53 -1.90 6.32
C TYR A 74 -0.37 -0.78 5.80
N ILE A 75 0.23 0.28 5.27
CA ILE A 75 -0.45 1.42 4.68
C ILE A 75 -0.03 1.46 3.21
N LEU A 76 -0.97 1.23 2.30
CA LEU A 76 -0.71 1.00 0.88
C LEU A 76 -1.46 2.02 0.03
N ASP A 77 -0.75 2.70 -0.88
CA ASP A 77 -1.31 3.77 -1.72
C ASP A 77 -2.04 4.83 -0.89
N PHE A 78 -1.58 5.04 0.33
CA PHE A 78 -2.18 5.96 1.29
C PHE A 78 -1.12 6.47 2.27
N SER A 79 -1.36 7.65 2.83
CA SER A 79 -0.44 8.20 3.82
C SER A 79 -1.17 8.99 4.91
N PHE A 80 -0.63 8.94 6.10
CA PHE A 80 -1.07 9.73 7.24
C PHE A 80 -0.08 10.85 7.55
N SER A 81 -0.51 11.77 8.43
CA SER A 81 0.40 12.77 9.00
C SER A 81 1.50 12.13 9.86
N ALA A 82 2.60 12.84 10.05
CA ALA A 82 3.70 12.39 10.90
C ALA A 82 3.23 12.04 12.33
N ASP A 83 2.27 12.78 12.88
CA ASP A 83 1.75 12.54 14.23
C ASP A 83 0.98 11.22 14.32
N ILE A 84 0.14 10.92 13.32
CA ILE A 84 -0.57 9.62 13.26
C ILE A 84 0.44 8.48 13.07
N LEU A 85 1.42 8.62 12.16
CA LEU A 85 2.44 7.60 11.97
C LEU A 85 3.27 7.35 13.24
N ARG A 86 3.58 8.38 14.03
CA ARG A 86 4.24 8.22 15.33
C ARG A 86 3.36 7.46 16.33
N GLY A 87 2.08 7.81 16.39
CA GLY A 87 1.14 7.08 17.23
C GLY A 87 0.99 5.60 16.84
N ILE A 88 1.01 5.29 15.55
CA ILE A 88 1.02 3.90 15.06
C ILE A 88 2.32 3.20 15.47
N GLU A 89 3.49 3.83 15.28
CA GLU A 89 4.78 3.25 15.69
C GLU A 89 4.87 2.90 17.17
N GLU A 90 4.21 3.65 18.03
CA GLU A 90 4.25 3.44 19.48
C GLU A 90 3.43 2.22 19.92
N ARG A 91 2.47 1.79 19.10
CA ARG A 91 1.50 0.75 19.45
C ARG A 91 1.64 -0.50 18.57
N ALA A 92 1.94 -0.35 17.30
CA ALA A 92 2.08 -1.45 16.36
C ALA A 92 3.39 -2.23 16.58
N ALA A 93 3.37 -3.52 16.29
CA ALA A 93 4.59 -4.34 16.27
C ALA A 93 5.44 -4.03 15.03
N LYS A 94 4.81 -3.60 13.93
CA LYS A 94 5.45 -3.31 12.65
C LYS A 94 4.65 -2.27 11.89
N LEU A 95 5.33 -1.33 11.25
CA LEU A 95 4.72 -0.34 10.37
C LEU A 95 5.41 -0.38 8.99
N VAL A 96 4.64 -0.61 7.94
CA VAL A 96 5.07 -0.46 6.55
C VAL A 96 4.14 0.52 5.85
N MET A 97 4.68 1.57 5.25
CA MET A 97 3.92 2.48 4.40
C MET A 97 4.58 2.56 3.02
N LEU A 98 3.79 2.29 1.99
CA LEU A 98 4.19 2.33 0.58
C LEU A 98 3.27 3.30 -0.16
N ASP A 99 3.85 4.38 -0.67
CA ASP A 99 3.07 5.41 -1.34
C ASP A 99 3.87 6.07 -2.47
N HIS A 100 3.19 6.79 -3.36
CA HIS A 100 3.82 7.47 -4.50
C HIS A 100 3.40 8.95 -4.61
N HIS A 101 2.56 9.43 -3.71
CA HIS A 101 2.06 10.79 -3.74
C HIS A 101 3.14 11.81 -3.30
N LYS A 102 3.54 12.68 -4.23
CA LYS A 102 4.57 13.69 -4.00
C LYS A 102 4.28 14.59 -2.79
N SER A 103 3.02 15.03 -2.66
CA SER A 103 2.62 15.91 -1.56
C SER A 103 2.75 15.26 -0.18
N ALA A 104 2.54 13.95 -0.10
CA ALA A 104 2.75 13.15 1.12
C ALA A 104 4.25 13.01 1.42
N ALA A 105 5.05 12.69 0.41
CA ALA A 105 6.51 12.59 0.54
C ALA A 105 7.12 13.91 1.04
N GLU A 106 6.66 15.06 0.53
CA GLU A 106 7.11 16.38 0.98
C GLU A 106 6.76 16.64 2.45
N LYS A 107 5.53 16.31 2.89
CA LYS A 107 5.07 16.47 4.28
C LYS A 107 5.82 15.56 5.26
N LEU A 108 6.26 14.40 4.80
CA LEU A 108 6.97 13.40 5.60
C LEU A 108 8.49 13.46 5.41
N THR A 109 9.00 14.53 4.82
CA THR A 109 10.45 14.73 4.68
C THR A 109 11.14 14.67 6.04
N GLY A 110 12.12 13.77 6.18
CA GLY A 110 12.83 13.54 7.44
C GLY A 110 12.13 12.63 8.45
N PHE A 111 10.94 12.11 8.14
CA PHE A 111 10.33 11.07 8.97
C PHE A 111 11.14 9.78 8.84
N ALA A 112 11.66 9.29 9.95
CA ALA A 112 12.36 8.00 10.04
C ALA A 112 11.51 7.03 10.87
N CYS A 113 11.07 5.95 10.25
CA CYS A 113 10.30 4.89 10.90
C CYS A 113 11.21 4.03 11.78
N ARG A 114 10.82 3.79 13.04
CA ARG A 114 11.60 3.03 14.02
C ARG A 114 11.28 1.54 14.06
N CYS A 115 10.03 1.16 13.73
CA CYS A 115 9.57 -0.23 13.76
C CYS A 115 9.26 -0.81 12.38
N GLY A 116 9.77 -0.18 11.31
CA GLY A 116 9.48 -0.63 9.94
C GLY A 116 10.02 0.33 8.89
N VAL A 117 9.19 0.68 7.90
CA VAL A 117 9.59 1.53 6.78
C VAL A 117 8.45 2.42 6.31
N VAL A 118 8.80 3.65 5.92
CA VAL A 118 8.00 4.56 5.11
C VAL A 118 8.75 4.78 3.80
N HIS A 119 8.16 4.36 2.70
CA HIS A 119 8.80 4.39 1.38
C HIS A 119 7.92 5.08 0.37
N PHE A 120 8.55 5.97 -0.42
CA PHE A 120 7.93 6.67 -1.53
C PHE A 120 8.70 6.43 -2.83
N ASP A 121 7.98 6.11 -3.91
CA ASP A 121 8.53 6.07 -5.27
C ASP A 121 7.50 6.60 -6.27
N MET A 122 7.64 7.85 -6.69
CA MET A 122 6.74 8.52 -7.63
C MET A 122 6.84 8.02 -9.08
N ASN A 123 7.72 7.07 -9.37
CA ASN A 123 7.83 6.45 -10.70
C ASN A 123 6.98 5.17 -10.83
N LYS A 124 6.29 4.79 -9.77
CA LYS A 124 5.45 3.60 -9.69
C LYS A 124 4.11 3.96 -9.08
N SER A 125 3.07 3.21 -9.45
CA SER A 125 1.79 3.26 -8.75
C SER A 125 1.85 2.56 -7.40
N GLY A 126 0.90 2.84 -6.50
CA GLY A 126 0.78 2.17 -5.21
C GLY A 126 0.54 0.66 -5.35
N ALA A 127 -0.23 0.25 -6.37
CA ALA A 127 -0.45 -1.15 -6.70
C ALA A 127 0.85 -1.87 -7.08
N ARG A 128 1.68 -1.23 -7.92
CA ARG A 128 2.97 -1.79 -8.30
C ARG A 128 3.94 -1.87 -7.13
N LEU A 129 4.05 -0.82 -6.33
CA LEU A 129 4.89 -0.82 -5.13
C LEU A 129 4.51 -1.95 -4.19
N SER A 130 3.21 -2.14 -3.97
CA SER A 130 2.68 -3.20 -3.12
C SER A 130 2.96 -4.58 -3.71
N TRP A 131 2.77 -4.77 -5.03
CA TRP A 131 3.09 -6.04 -5.67
C TRP A 131 4.57 -6.42 -5.50
N GLU A 132 5.47 -5.52 -5.83
CA GLU A 132 6.91 -5.76 -5.71
C GLU A 132 7.36 -6.01 -4.26
N PHE A 133 6.62 -5.46 -3.29
CA PHE A 133 6.87 -5.69 -1.88
C PHE A 133 6.40 -7.08 -1.42
N PHE A 134 5.17 -7.47 -1.76
CA PHE A 134 4.58 -8.74 -1.32
C PHE A 134 5.02 -9.94 -2.19
N HIS A 135 5.37 -9.71 -3.45
CA HIS A 135 5.69 -10.73 -4.44
C HIS A 135 6.98 -10.40 -5.22
N PRO A 136 8.13 -10.21 -4.53
CA PRO A 136 9.35 -9.68 -5.14
C PRO A 136 9.92 -10.53 -6.29
N ASP A 137 9.62 -11.84 -6.29
CA ASP A 137 10.12 -12.79 -7.28
C ASP A 137 9.09 -13.10 -8.39
N GLN A 138 7.96 -12.40 -8.43
CA GLN A 138 6.90 -12.64 -9.40
C GLN A 138 6.74 -11.45 -10.35
N PRO A 139 6.44 -11.71 -11.64
CA PRO A 139 6.13 -10.63 -12.58
C PRO A 139 4.86 -9.88 -12.15
N VAL A 140 4.83 -8.59 -12.40
CA VAL A 140 3.65 -7.76 -12.12
C VAL A 140 2.50 -8.22 -13.01
N PRO A 141 1.32 -8.57 -12.48
CA PRO A 141 0.15 -8.95 -13.25
C PRO A 141 -0.29 -7.84 -14.21
N MET A 142 -0.85 -8.22 -15.38
CA MET A 142 -1.30 -7.25 -16.40
C MET A 142 -2.34 -6.28 -15.84
N LEU A 143 -3.23 -6.72 -14.96
CA LEU A 143 -4.17 -5.86 -14.24
C LEU A 143 -3.47 -4.68 -13.56
N LEU A 144 -2.42 -4.95 -12.79
CA LEU A 144 -1.68 -3.92 -12.07
C LEU A 144 -0.82 -3.05 -13.00
N GLN A 145 -0.37 -3.61 -14.14
CA GLN A 145 0.30 -2.83 -15.16
C GLN A 145 -0.66 -1.84 -15.84
N TYR A 146 -1.90 -2.22 -16.11
CA TYR A 146 -2.93 -1.31 -16.65
C TYR A 146 -3.31 -0.23 -15.62
N ILE A 147 -3.43 -0.60 -14.33
CA ILE A 147 -3.67 0.37 -13.26
C ILE A 147 -2.55 1.41 -13.23
N GLU A 148 -1.29 0.98 -13.19
CA GLU A 148 -0.12 1.87 -13.22
C GLU A 148 -0.11 2.76 -14.47
N ASP A 149 -0.40 2.19 -15.65
CA ASP A 149 -0.40 2.89 -16.92
C ASP A 149 -1.31 4.13 -16.93
N ARG A 150 -2.50 4.01 -16.30
CA ARG A 150 -3.44 5.12 -16.10
C ARG A 150 -3.01 6.03 -14.94
N ASP A 151 -2.63 5.46 -13.81
CA ASP A 151 -2.42 6.18 -12.58
C ASP A 151 -1.27 7.19 -12.66
N ILE A 152 -0.14 6.77 -13.24
CA ILE A 152 1.02 7.65 -13.46
C ILE A 152 1.13 8.18 -14.90
N TRP A 153 0.01 8.16 -15.66
CA TRP A 153 -0.14 8.76 -16.99
C TRP A 153 0.86 8.29 -18.05
N LYS A 154 1.26 7.02 -18.05
CA LYS A 154 2.15 6.44 -19.07
C LYS A 154 1.46 6.26 -20.41
N TRP A 155 0.25 5.68 -20.42
CA TRP A 155 -0.56 5.36 -21.60
C TRP A 155 0.19 4.53 -22.64
N GLU A 156 1.00 3.58 -22.18
CA GLU A 156 1.78 2.68 -23.03
C GLU A 156 0.94 1.52 -23.59
N PHE A 157 -0.16 1.18 -22.89
CA PHE A 157 -1.06 0.09 -23.28
C PHE A 157 -2.35 0.64 -23.92
N PRO A 158 -2.60 0.38 -25.22
CA PRO A 158 -3.80 0.88 -25.91
C PRO A 158 -5.12 0.41 -25.27
N GLU A 159 -5.13 -0.75 -24.60
CA GLU A 159 -6.30 -1.36 -23.98
C GLU A 159 -6.57 -0.85 -22.57
N SER A 160 -5.60 -0.23 -21.91
CA SER A 160 -5.68 0.11 -20.48
C SER A 160 -6.87 0.99 -20.15
N ALA A 161 -7.14 2.01 -20.97
CA ALA A 161 -8.26 2.93 -20.76
C ALA A 161 -9.62 2.22 -20.80
N ALA A 162 -9.85 1.38 -21.82
CA ALA A 162 -11.12 0.65 -21.96
C ALA A 162 -11.29 -0.40 -20.86
N PHE A 163 -10.21 -1.13 -20.55
CA PHE A 163 -10.21 -2.14 -19.50
C PHE A 163 -10.53 -1.52 -18.13
N LEU A 164 -9.86 -0.43 -17.77
CA LEU A 164 -10.05 0.23 -16.48
C LEU A 164 -11.39 0.93 -16.36
N SER A 165 -11.96 1.42 -17.48
CA SER A 165 -13.34 1.92 -17.48
C SER A 165 -14.35 0.82 -17.18
N ALA A 166 -14.12 -0.41 -17.62
CA ALA A 166 -14.95 -1.55 -17.25
C ALA A 166 -14.71 -1.96 -15.78
N LEU A 167 -13.46 -1.97 -15.32
CA LEU A 167 -13.12 -2.26 -13.93
C LEU A 167 -13.76 -1.27 -12.95
N ASP A 168 -13.85 0.01 -13.32
CA ASP A 168 -14.49 1.05 -12.49
C ASP A 168 -15.99 0.80 -12.27
N MET A 169 -16.62 -0.07 -13.06
CA MET A 169 -18.03 -0.48 -12.93
C MET A 169 -18.21 -1.68 -11.99
N GLU A 170 -17.13 -2.42 -11.69
CA GLU A 170 -17.18 -3.60 -10.83
C GLU A 170 -17.03 -3.22 -9.35
N PRO A 171 -17.61 -4.01 -8.43
CA PRO A 171 -17.37 -3.85 -7.01
C PRO A 171 -15.89 -4.11 -6.68
N GLN A 172 -15.26 -3.18 -5.98
CA GLN A 172 -13.91 -3.36 -5.46
C GLN A 172 -14.00 -4.06 -4.09
N ASP A 173 -14.25 -5.36 -4.12
CA ASP A 173 -14.45 -6.19 -2.92
C ASP A 173 -13.59 -7.46 -3.01
N PHE A 174 -12.91 -7.81 -1.91
CA PHE A 174 -12.08 -9.01 -1.81
C PHE A 174 -12.85 -10.24 -1.38
N VAL A 175 -14.07 -10.05 -0.98
CA VAL A 175 -14.85 -11.11 -0.37
C VAL A 175 -16.03 -11.43 -1.24
N ARG A 176 -15.98 -12.55 -1.91
CA ARG A 176 -17.17 -13.43 -1.97
C ARG A 176 -17.00 -14.55 -2.92
#